data_ec449a25b4b5683cd9fc7fd68f02e1b0
#
_entry.id   ec449a25b4b5683cd9fc7fd68f02e1b0
#
_cell.length_a   1.000
_cell.length_b   1.000
_cell.length_c   1.000
_cell.angle_alpha   90.00
_cell.angle_beta   90.00
_cell.angle_gamma   90.00
#
_symmetry.space_group_name_H-M   'P 1'
#
loop_
_entity.id
_entity.type
_entity.pdbx_description
1 polymer ?
#
loop_
_entity_poly.entity_id
_entity_poly.type
_entity_poly.pdbx_seq_one_letter_code
_entity_poly.pdbx_strand_id
1 'polypeptide(L)'
;MLDPQAQTLLQLMVERGIPAFNAQTPVEARQAYLTRKGFTQPDPPAVSHCHDHLVLLNGVNIKIREFRPDGATAVEVLPALVYYHGGGWVIGDVDTHDVLCRQLCQASACAGSRSKAASI
;
A
#
# COMPACT_ATOMS: atom_id res chain seq x y z
N MET A 1 -3.73 -25.46 10.07
CA MET A 1 -2.51 -25.79 9.28
C MET A 1 -2.23 -24.56 8.44
N LEU A 2 -0.98 -24.13 8.34
CA LEU A 2 -0.60 -22.97 7.55
C LEU A 2 -0.66 -23.34 6.05
N ASP A 3 -1.06 -22.40 5.20
CA ASP A 3 -1.00 -22.58 3.75
C ASP A 3 0.46 -22.84 3.30
N PRO A 4 0.72 -23.80 2.41
CA PRO A 4 2.09 -24.14 1.96
C PRO A 4 2.86 -22.96 1.38
N GLN A 5 2.20 -22.05 0.67
CA GLN A 5 2.83 -20.84 0.11
C GLN A 5 3.24 -19.86 1.22
N ALA A 6 2.37 -19.70 2.23
CA ALA A 6 2.68 -18.87 3.40
C ALA A 6 3.84 -19.48 4.21
N GLN A 7 3.88 -20.80 4.36
CA GLN A 7 4.99 -21.49 5.02
C GLN A 7 6.32 -21.28 4.29
N THR A 8 6.31 -21.41 2.96
CA THR A 8 7.48 -21.17 2.12
C THR A 8 7.99 -19.73 2.26
N LEU A 9 7.09 -18.75 2.28
CA LEU A 9 7.46 -17.34 2.47
C LEU A 9 8.11 -17.11 3.84
N LEU A 10 7.55 -17.67 4.90
CA LEU A 10 8.10 -17.54 6.26
C LEU A 10 9.48 -18.20 6.37
N GLN A 11 9.65 -19.38 5.77
CA GLN A 11 10.94 -20.05 5.72
C GLN A 11 11.99 -19.24 4.97
N LEU A 12 11.64 -18.67 3.81
CA LEU A 12 12.51 -17.78 3.04
C LEU A 12 12.94 -16.55 3.86
N MET A 13 12.04 -16.00 4.67
CA MET A 13 12.38 -14.88 5.56
C MET A 13 13.41 -15.27 6.62
N VAL A 14 13.29 -16.47 7.19
CA VAL A 14 14.25 -17.01 8.16
C VAL A 14 15.61 -17.25 7.50
N GLU A 15 15.65 -17.90 6.34
CA GLU A 15 16.86 -18.20 5.58
C GLU A 15 17.63 -16.94 5.16
N ARG A 16 16.91 -15.87 4.86
CA ARG A 16 17.50 -14.56 4.52
C ARG A 16 17.85 -13.71 5.75
N GLY A 17 17.68 -14.22 6.95
CA GLY A 17 17.95 -13.51 8.19
C GLY A 17 17.14 -12.22 8.36
N ILE A 18 15.91 -12.19 7.81
CA ILE A 18 15.04 -11.02 7.91
C ILE A 18 14.51 -10.91 9.33
N PRO A 19 14.87 -9.86 10.10
CA PRO A 19 14.46 -9.73 11.48
C PRO A 19 12.94 -9.53 11.61
N ALA A 20 12.37 -10.02 12.71
CA ALA A 20 10.97 -9.77 13.03
C ALA A 20 10.72 -8.28 13.28
N PHE A 21 9.52 -7.78 12.94
CA PHE A 21 9.22 -6.34 13.08
C PHE A 21 9.30 -5.83 14.52
N ASN A 22 8.95 -6.67 15.50
CA ASN A 22 9.04 -6.32 16.92
C ASN A 22 10.48 -6.26 17.48
N ALA A 23 11.46 -6.70 16.70
CA ALA A 23 12.89 -6.60 17.03
C ALA A 23 13.58 -5.41 16.36
N GLN A 24 12.81 -4.54 15.69
CA GLN A 24 13.30 -3.40 14.93
C GLN A 24 12.77 -2.08 15.51
N THR A 25 13.52 -1.01 15.32
CA THR A 25 12.99 0.35 15.54
C THR A 25 11.90 0.66 14.50
N PRO A 26 10.99 1.61 14.75
CA PRO A 26 9.97 2.01 13.78
C PRO A 26 10.54 2.43 12.42
N VAL A 27 11.69 3.06 12.39
CA VAL A 27 12.36 3.49 11.15
C VAL A 27 12.85 2.27 10.35
N GLU A 28 13.54 1.35 11.01
CA GLU A 28 14.02 0.11 10.39
C GLU A 28 12.87 -0.76 9.90
N ALA A 29 11.81 -0.89 10.69
CA ALA A 29 10.62 -1.66 10.32
C ALA A 29 9.93 -1.10 9.06
N ARG A 30 9.81 0.23 8.94
CA ARG A 30 9.27 0.91 7.75
C ARG A 30 10.12 0.63 6.51
N GLN A 31 11.43 0.79 6.63
CA GLN A 31 12.34 0.54 5.52
C GLN A 31 12.34 -0.94 5.10
N ALA A 32 12.37 -1.86 6.06
CA ALA A 32 12.29 -3.29 5.80
C ALA A 32 10.97 -3.68 5.12
N TYR A 33 9.84 -3.07 5.54
CA TYR A 33 8.52 -3.32 4.94
C TYR A 33 8.45 -2.84 3.49
N LEU A 34 8.98 -1.65 3.22
CA LEU A 34 9.07 -1.10 1.87
C LEU A 34 9.95 -1.96 0.95
N THR A 35 11.10 -2.42 1.44
CA THR A 35 12.02 -3.27 0.69
C THR A 35 11.40 -4.63 0.34
N ARG A 36 10.59 -5.21 1.24
CA ARG A 36 9.91 -6.50 1.00
C ARG A 36 8.90 -6.44 -0.15
N LYS A 37 8.36 -5.28 -0.46
CA LYS A 37 7.43 -5.08 -1.59
C LYS A 37 7.96 -5.70 -2.88
N GLY A 38 9.25 -5.54 -3.18
CA GLY A 38 9.86 -6.00 -4.43
C GLY A 38 9.86 -7.53 -4.65
N PHE A 39 9.61 -8.32 -3.60
CA PHE A 39 9.53 -9.79 -3.73
C PHE A 39 8.23 -10.40 -3.18
N THR A 40 7.36 -9.59 -2.60
CA THR A 40 6.07 -10.06 -2.06
C THR A 40 4.87 -9.62 -2.89
N GLN A 41 5.05 -8.69 -3.81
CA GLN A 41 3.97 -8.14 -4.62
C GLN A 41 4.27 -8.34 -6.12
N PRO A 42 3.25 -8.61 -6.93
CA PRO A 42 3.39 -8.63 -8.38
C PRO A 42 3.63 -7.22 -8.94
N ASP A 43 3.91 -7.14 -10.23
CA ASP A 43 3.97 -5.86 -10.92
C ASP A 43 2.64 -5.11 -10.80
N PRO A 44 2.68 -3.79 -10.60
CA PRO A 44 1.47 -3.00 -10.44
C PRO A 44 0.66 -2.96 -11.74
N PRO A 45 -0.65 -3.25 -11.70
CA PRO A 45 -1.49 -3.13 -12.88
C PRO A 45 -1.56 -1.67 -13.36
N ALA A 46 -1.75 -1.50 -14.68
CA ALA A 46 -1.97 -0.19 -15.28
C ALA A 46 -3.23 0.47 -14.73
N VAL A 47 -3.21 1.79 -14.63
CA VAL A 47 -4.35 2.64 -14.30
C VAL A 47 -4.28 3.88 -15.18
N SER A 48 -5.43 4.48 -15.54
CA SER A 48 -5.43 5.67 -16.40
C SER A 48 -4.88 6.91 -15.67
N HIS A 49 -4.94 6.94 -14.34
CA HIS A 49 -4.47 8.04 -13.52
C HIS A 49 -3.96 7.55 -12.17
N CYS A 50 -2.81 8.09 -11.74
CA CYS A 50 -2.25 7.90 -10.40
C CYS A 50 -1.60 9.22 -9.96
N HIS A 51 -2.16 9.88 -8.95
CA HIS A 51 -1.70 11.17 -8.48
C HIS A 51 -1.64 11.26 -6.95
N ASP A 52 -0.57 11.86 -6.44
CA ASP A 52 -0.39 12.09 -5.00
C ASP A 52 -0.82 13.51 -4.63
N HIS A 53 -1.75 13.60 -3.69
CA HIS A 53 -2.21 14.84 -3.08
C HIS A 53 -1.64 14.98 -1.68
N LEU A 54 -1.31 16.20 -1.27
CA LEU A 54 -1.00 16.54 0.11
C LEU A 54 -2.16 17.33 0.71
N VAL A 55 -2.77 16.79 1.73
CA VAL A 55 -3.88 17.43 2.45
C VAL A 55 -3.39 17.83 3.84
N LEU A 56 -3.48 19.12 4.15
CA LEU A 56 -3.17 19.61 5.49
C LEU A 56 -4.36 19.39 6.41
N LEU A 57 -4.20 18.54 7.42
CA LEU A 57 -5.22 18.29 8.43
C LEU A 57 -4.61 18.48 9.84
N ASN A 58 -5.16 19.38 10.61
CA ASN A 58 -4.69 19.70 11.98
C ASN A 58 -3.17 19.95 12.08
N GLY A 59 -2.60 20.65 11.07
CA GLY A 59 -1.17 20.96 11.04
C GLY A 59 -0.26 19.83 10.53
N VAL A 60 -0.83 18.68 10.14
CA VAL A 60 -0.11 17.53 9.61
C VAL A 60 -0.41 17.34 8.12
N ASN A 61 0.62 17.18 7.31
CA ASN A 61 0.46 16.83 5.90
C ASN A 61 0.17 15.34 5.73
N ILE A 62 -1.00 15.04 5.21
CA ILE A 62 -1.43 13.68 4.88
C ILE A 62 -1.31 13.48 3.38
N LYS A 63 -0.56 12.47 2.98
CA LYS A 63 -0.47 12.05 1.57
C LYS A 63 -1.67 11.16 1.23
N ILE A 64 -2.40 11.53 0.18
CA ILE A 64 -3.49 10.75 -0.40
C ILE A 64 -3.08 10.43 -1.83
N ARG A 65 -3.17 9.16 -2.25
CA ARG A 65 -2.95 8.74 -3.63
C ARG A 65 -4.28 8.43 -4.28
N GLU A 66 -4.60 9.16 -5.33
CA GLU A 66 -5.77 8.92 -6.18
C GLU A 66 -5.40 7.98 -7.33
N PHE A 67 -6.31 7.05 -7.63
CA PHE A 67 -6.25 6.18 -8.80
C PHE A 67 -7.53 6.29 -9.59
N ARG A 68 -7.44 6.15 -10.93
CA ARG A 68 -8.58 5.94 -11.81
C ARG A 68 -8.38 4.67 -12.61
N PRO A 69 -9.42 3.85 -12.82
CA PRO A 69 -9.31 2.61 -13.57
C PRO A 69 -8.88 2.87 -15.01
N ASP A 70 -8.25 1.89 -15.62
CA ASP A 70 -7.82 1.98 -17.01
C ASP A 70 -9.02 2.26 -17.92
N GLY A 71 -8.81 3.15 -18.91
CA GLY A 71 -9.88 3.62 -19.81
C GLY A 71 -10.77 4.73 -19.27
N ALA A 72 -10.75 5.04 -17.96
CA ALA A 72 -11.52 6.16 -17.41
C ALA A 72 -10.90 7.51 -17.77
N THR A 73 -11.75 8.50 -18.07
CA THR A 73 -11.31 9.89 -18.30
C THR A 73 -11.13 10.67 -17.00
N ALA A 74 -10.36 11.75 -17.04
CA ALA A 74 -10.11 12.59 -15.87
C ALA A 74 -11.38 13.27 -15.33
N VAL A 75 -12.39 13.49 -16.18
CA VAL A 75 -13.63 14.22 -15.86
C VAL A 75 -14.84 13.30 -15.64
N GLU A 76 -14.66 12.00 -15.81
CA GLU A 76 -15.72 11.02 -15.62
C GLU A 76 -16.08 10.92 -14.14
N VAL A 77 -17.38 10.96 -13.83
CA VAL A 77 -17.89 10.76 -12.47
C VAL A 77 -17.98 9.27 -12.21
N LEU A 78 -17.15 8.79 -11.30
CA LEU A 78 -17.09 7.39 -10.89
C LEU A 78 -17.43 7.25 -9.40
N PRO A 79 -17.97 6.11 -8.98
CA PRO A 79 -18.05 5.78 -7.56
C PRO A 79 -16.67 5.83 -6.93
N ALA A 80 -16.57 6.28 -5.70
CA ALA A 80 -15.28 6.38 -4.99
C ALA A 80 -15.13 5.26 -3.97
N LEU A 81 -13.94 4.62 -3.95
CA LEU A 81 -13.51 3.69 -2.92
C LEU A 81 -12.39 4.34 -2.10
N VAL A 82 -12.61 4.51 -0.80
CA VAL A 82 -11.58 5.01 0.12
C VAL A 82 -10.98 3.84 0.89
N TYR A 83 -9.66 3.66 0.74
CA TYR A 83 -8.92 2.58 1.37
C TYR A 83 -7.96 3.12 2.44
N TYR A 84 -8.05 2.58 3.65
CA TYR A 84 -7.14 2.86 4.76
C TYR A 84 -6.29 1.63 5.04
N HIS A 85 -4.97 1.78 4.97
CA HIS A 85 -4.06 0.65 5.21
C HIS A 85 -3.91 0.34 6.70
N GLY A 86 -3.66 -0.92 7.01
CA GLY A 86 -3.19 -1.37 8.32
C GLY A 86 -1.69 -1.12 8.51
N GLY A 87 -1.14 -1.62 9.63
CA GLY A 87 0.30 -1.54 9.89
C GLY A 87 0.66 -1.12 11.33
N GLY A 88 -0.33 -1.15 12.26
CA GLY A 88 -0.13 -0.89 13.69
C GLY A 88 0.45 0.50 13.96
N TRP A 89 0.13 1.49 13.16
CA TRP A 89 0.68 2.86 13.17
C TRP A 89 2.21 2.94 12.98
N VAL A 90 2.87 1.82 12.74
CA VAL A 90 4.34 1.74 12.59
C VAL A 90 4.75 1.57 11.14
N ILE A 91 4.14 0.64 10.41
CA ILE A 91 4.49 0.30 9.03
C ILE A 91 3.34 0.60 8.06
N GLY A 92 3.63 0.61 6.78
CA GLY A 92 2.68 0.88 5.71
C GLY A 92 2.68 2.35 5.29
N ASP A 93 2.51 2.57 3.99
CA ASP A 93 2.38 3.86 3.34
C ASP A 93 1.71 3.71 1.97
N VAL A 94 1.56 4.80 1.24
CA VAL A 94 0.96 4.79 -0.10
C VAL A 94 1.74 3.93 -1.10
N ASP A 95 3.05 3.76 -0.90
CA ASP A 95 3.89 2.99 -1.82
C ASP A 95 3.81 1.49 -1.54
N THR A 96 3.72 1.08 -0.27
CA THR A 96 3.65 -0.32 0.13
C THR A 96 2.32 -1.00 -0.20
N HIS A 97 1.24 -0.23 -0.44
CA HIS A 97 -0.06 -0.77 -0.82
C HIS A 97 -0.51 -0.32 -2.23
N ASP A 98 0.40 0.27 -3.01
CA ASP A 98 0.10 0.77 -4.35
C ASP A 98 -0.50 -0.32 -5.25
N VAL A 99 0.12 -1.50 -5.28
CA VAL A 99 -0.34 -2.64 -6.10
C VAL A 99 -1.76 -3.06 -5.71
N LEU A 100 -2.02 -3.23 -4.42
CA LEU A 100 -3.36 -3.60 -3.93
C LEU A 100 -4.41 -2.54 -4.31
N CYS A 101 -4.09 -1.26 -4.15
CA CYS A 101 -5.03 -0.18 -4.49
C CYS A 101 -5.32 -0.12 -5.99
N ARG A 102 -4.32 -0.37 -6.85
CA ARG A 102 -4.52 -0.48 -8.29
C ARG A 102 -5.40 -1.68 -8.66
N GLN A 103 -5.17 -2.83 -8.04
CA GLN A 103 -6.01 -4.02 -8.24
C GLN A 103 -7.46 -3.75 -7.82
N LEU A 104 -7.68 -3.13 -6.67
CA LEU A 104 -9.02 -2.74 -6.21
C LEU A 104 -9.68 -1.74 -7.15
N CYS A 105 -8.94 -0.74 -7.61
CA CYS A 105 -9.41 0.25 -8.57
C CYS A 105 -9.88 -0.40 -9.87
N GLN A 106 -9.09 -1.30 -10.43
CA GLN A 106 -9.44 -2.03 -11.65
C GLN A 106 -10.62 -2.99 -11.45
N ALA A 107 -10.61 -3.77 -10.37
CA ALA A 107 -11.66 -4.76 -10.11
C ALA A 107 -13.02 -4.13 -9.80
N SER A 108 -13.05 -2.96 -9.17
CA SER A 108 -14.29 -2.28 -8.80
C SER A 108 -14.80 -1.29 -9.87
N ALA A 109 -13.99 -0.95 -10.86
CA ALA A 109 -14.20 0.16 -11.80
C ALA A 109 -14.52 1.50 -11.08
N CYS A 110 -14.05 1.67 -9.83
CA CYS A 110 -14.21 2.87 -9.01
C CYS A 110 -12.95 3.74 -9.05
N ALA A 111 -13.12 5.04 -8.91
CA ALA A 111 -12.00 5.89 -8.53
C ALA A 111 -11.58 5.53 -7.10
N GLY A 112 -10.30 5.22 -6.89
CA GLY A 112 -9.74 4.86 -5.59
C GLY A 112 -9.02 6.04 -4.95
N SER A 113 -9.29 6.31 -3.67
CA SER A 113 -8.54 7.28 -2.88
C SER A 113 -7.95 6.60 -1.65
N ARG A 114 -6.74 6.97 -1.28
CA ARG A 114 -6.06 6.43 -0.12
C ARG A 114 -5.44 7.52 0.74
N SER A 115 -5.70 7.49 2.03
CA SER A 115 -5.03 8.35 3.00
C SER A 115 -3.97 7.59 3.80
N LYS A 116 -2.86 8.24 4.10
CA LYS A 116 -1.91 7.80 5.11
C LYS A 116 -2.43 8.26 6.46
N ALA A 117 -2.69 7.35 7.38
CA ALA A 117 -2.82 7.72 8.77
C ALA A 117 -1.47 8.31 9.23
N ALA A 118 -1.47 9.53 9.73
CA ALA A 118 -0.29 10.12 10.31
C ALA A 118 0.11 9.28 11.53
N SER A 119 1.26 8.64 11.48
CA SER A 119 1.87 8.09 12.70
C SER A 119 2.58 9.25 13.40
N ILE A 120 2.10 9.55 14.59
CA ILE A 120 2.76 10.44 15.56
C ILE A 120 4.01 9.75 16.08
#